data_2165509dc14563c909ab4f97e26af2ad
#
_entry.id   2165509dc14563c909ab4f97e26af2ad
#
_cell.length_a   1.000
_cell.length_b   1.000
_cell.length_c   1.000
_cell.angle_alpha   90.00
_cell.angle_beta   90.00
_cell.angle_gamma   90.00
#
_symmetry.space_group_name_H-M   'P 1'
#
loop_
_entity.id
_entity.type
_entity.pdbx_description
1 polymer ?
#
loop_
_entity_poly.entity_id
_entity_poly.type
_entity_poly.pdbx_seq_one_letter_code
_entity_poly.pdbx_strand_id
1 'polypeptide(L)'
;MRHKKEIVKIGEHTCILHSEENAKFFIIQPVDSNDTAELERQITYIEDNSQTPFIHIAVRINKWNAELTPWPAPPVFGKVPFGDGAHSTLLYIIEQLILTLKTQFALELNKSNTILGGYSLAGLFSLWVSYQQNVPFHGIVSASPSAWYTGWLDYANSHQPQVEHAYLSLGDKEEKTKTKMMSTISKDILRQEQIFKDKGVNCKMEWNEGNHFQDNGVRIAKGFVWLMHQ
;
A
#
# COMPACT_ATOMS: atom_id res chain seq x y z
N MET A 1 0.50 -21.14 -11.66
CA MET A 1 0.67 -20.36 -10.42
C MET A 1 1.74 -21.04 -9.59
N ARG A 2 2.80 -20.27 -9.20
CA ARG A 2 3.90 -20.76 -8.35
C ARG A 2 3.54 -20.72 -6.86
N HIS A 3 2.47 -19.98 -6.50
CA HIS A 3 2.11 -19.70 -5.11
C HIS A 3 1.05 -20.66 -4.56
N LYS A 4 1.29 -21.11 -3.32
CA LYS A 4 0.28 -21.77 -2.48
C LYS A 4 -0.53 -20.67 -1.78
N LYS A 5 -1.87 -20.76 -1.88
CA LYS A 5 -2.79 -19.84 -1.19
C LYS A 5 -3.23 -20.42 0.14
N GLU A 6 -3.14 -19.63 1.20
CA GLU A 6 -3.57 -19.99 2.54
C GLU A 6 -4.31 -18.81 3.19
N ILE A 7 -5.36 -19.10 3.96
CA ILE A 7 -6.10 -18.08 4.70
C ILE A 7 -5.89 -18.37 6.19
N VAL A 8 -5.36 -17.38 6.90
CA VAL A 8 -5.06 -17.49 8.32
C VAL A 8 -5.65 -16.30 9.09
N LYS A 9 -5.96 -16.49 10.36
CA LYS A 9 -6.32 -15.41 11.26
C LYS A 9 -5.12 -15.06 12.13
N ILE A 10 -4.69 -13.79 12.10
CA ILE A 10 -3.60 -13.27 12.93
C ILE A 10 -4.17 -12.07 13.70
N GLY A 11 -4.26 -12.19 15.03
CA GLY A 11 -4.97 -11.20 15.85
C GLY A 11 -6.44 -11.07 15.40
N GLU A 12 -6.87 -9.84 15.18
CA GLU A 12 -8.25 -9.53 14.77
C GLU A 12 -8.46 -9.57 13.25
N HIS A 13 -7.40 -9.71 12.45
CA HIS A 13 -7.48 -9.65 11.00
C HIS A 13 -7.36 -11.04 10.34
N THR A 14 -8.11 -11.19 9.24
CA THR A 14 -7.94 -12.32 8.32
C THR A 14 -6.86 -11.94 7.30
N CYS A 15 -5.85 -12.81 7.16
CA CYS A 15 -4.77 -12.63 6.19
C CYS A 15 -4.86 -13.71 5.10
N ILE A 16 -4.61 -13.32 3.85
CA ILE A 16 -4.47 -14.23 2.71
C ILE A 16 -3.00 -14.24 2.34
N LEU A 17 -2.35 -15.39 2.47
CA LEU A 17 -0.97 -15.60 2.12
C LEU A 17 -0.89 -16.28 0.76
N HIS A 18 -0.13 -15.70 -0.16
CA HIS A 18 0.30 -16.36 -1.39
C HIS A 18 1.80 -16.63 -1.23
N SER A 19 2.15 -17.90 -0.95
CA SER A 19 3.50 -18.30 -0.54
C SER A 19 4.21 -19.05 -1.64
N GLU A 20 5.45 -18.66 -1.89
CA GLU A 20 6.42 -19.33 -2.77
C GLU A 20 7.64 -19.76 -1.93
N GLU A 21 8.25 -20.92 -2.28
CA GLU A 21 9.45 -21.40 -1.62
C GLU A 21 10.65 -20.48 -1.88
N ASN A 22 11.55 -20.39 -0.88
CA ASN A 22 12.77 -19.57 -0.96
C ASN A 22 12.49 -18.08 -1.25
N ALA A 23 11.38 -17.55 -0.74
CA ALA A 23 11.00 -16.16 -0.92
C ALA A 23 12.11 -15.21 -0.47
N LYS A 24 12.41 -14.24 -1.32
CA LYS A 24 13.39 -13.17 -1.07
C LYS A 24 12.73 -11.87 -0.67
N PHE A 25 11.47 -11.66 -1.07
CA PHE A 25 10.69 -10.49 -0.68
C PHE A 25 9.37 -10.87 -0.02
N PHE A 26 8.93 -10.00 0.87
CA PHE A 26 7.68 -10.12 1.61
C PHE A 26 6.83 -8.86 1.38
N ILE A 27 5.69 -9.03 0.75
CA ILE A 27 4.78 -7.94 0.39
C ILE A 27 3.62 -7.94 1.37
N ILE A 28 3.45 -6.88 2.14
CA ILE A 28 2.32 -6.68 3.05
C ILE A 28 1.37 -5.66 2.45
N GLN A 29 0.09 -6.01 2.33
CA GLN A 29 -0.91 -5.18 1.69
C GLN A 29 -2.23 -5.18 2.45
N PRO A 30 -2.66 -4.05 3.04
CA PRO A 30 -4.04 -3.86 3.47
C PRO A 30 -4.99 -3.90 2.27
N VAL A 31 -6.05 -4.72 2.37
CA VAL A 31 -7.03 -4.95 1.28
C VAL A 31 -8.45 -4.88 1.80
N ASP A 32 -9.40 -4.54 0.91
CA ASP A 32 -10.83 -4.68 1.16
C ASP A 32 -11.24 -6.17 1.07
N SER A 33 -12.32 -6.53 1.74
CA SER A 33 -12.85 -7.89 1.74
C SER A 33 -13.31 -8.38 0.37
N ASN A 34 -13.59 -7.45 -0.55
CA ASN A 34 -14.13 -7.72 -1.89
C ASN A 34 -13.05 -7.82 -3.00
N ASP A 35 -11.77 -7.57 -2.68
CA ASP A 35 -10.69 -7.46 -3.66
C ASP A 35 -10.10 -8.80 -4.14
N THR A 36 -10.74 -9.93 -3.89
CA THR A 36 -10.17 -11.26 -4.16
C THR A 36 -9.78 -11.47 -5.64
N ALA A 37 -10.59 -11.02 -6.59
CA ALA A 37 -10.29 -11.17 -8.02
C ALA A 37 -9.09 -10.33 -8.45
N GLU A 38 -8.97 -9.11 -7.92
CA GLU A 38 -7.84 -8.22 -8.20
C GLU A 38 -6.54 -8.75 -7.56
N LEU A 39 -6.61 -9.40 -6.40
CA LEU A 39 -5.45 -10.07 -5.79
C LEU A 39 -4.90 -11.19 -6.68
N GLU A 40 -5.75 -12.03 -7.26
CA GLU A 40 -5.30 -13.10 -8.17
C GLU A 40 -4.65 -12.52 -9.44
N ARG A 41 -5.24 -11.46 -10.02
CA ARG A 41 -4.64 -10.75 -11.16
C ARG A 41 -3.29 -10.12 -10.81
N GLN A 42 -3.17 -9.56 -9.61
CA GLN A 42 -1.95 -8.98 -9.07
C GLN A 42 -0.83 -10.02 -8.94
N ILE A 43 -1.11 -11.17 -8.31
CA ILE A 43 -0.15 -12.27 -8.15
C ILE A 43 0.31 -12.77 -9.50
N THR A 44 -0.63 -13.03 -10.42
CA THR A 44 -0.30 -13.46 -11.79
C THR A 44 0.61 -12.45 -12.50
N TYR A 45 0.32 -11.14 -12.39
CA TYR A 45 1.16 -10.12 -13.00
C TYR A 45 2.59 -10.12 -12.42
N ILE A 46 2.74 -10.27 -11.11
CA ILE A 46 4.07 -10.32 -10.48
C ILE A 46 4.84 -11.57 -10.94
N GLU A 47 4.16 -12.74 -10.98
CA GLU A 47 4.75 -13.99 -11.48
C GLU A 47 5.25 -13.88 -12.92
N ASP A 48 4.51 -13.19 -13.78
CA ASP A 48 4.83 -13.04 -15.21
C ASP A 48 5.95 -12.01 -15.45
N ASN A 49 6.15 -11.06 -14.52
CA ASN A 49 7.08 -9.93 -14.71
C ASN A 49 8.28 -9.94 -13.74
N SER A 50 8.38 -10.94 -12.85
CA SER A 50 9.53 -11.11 -11.97
C SER A 50 9.85 -12.59 -11.76
N GLN A 51 11.16 -12.90 -11.78
CA GLN A 51 11.68 -14.23 -11.43
C GLN A 51 12.07 -14.30 -9.94
N THR A 52 12.01 -13.19 -9.22
CA THR A 52 12.34 -13.13 -7.80
C THR A 52 11.23 -13.76 -6.97
N PRO A 53 11.53 -14.81 -6.17
CA PRO A 53 10.53 -15.46 -5.32
C PRO A 53 10.03 -14.49 -4.24
N PHE A 54 8.73 -14.51 -3.98
CA PHE A 54 8.11 -13.63 -3.00
C PHE A 54 6.98 -14.30 -2.22
N ILE A 55 6.64 -13.73 -1.08
CA ILE A 55 5.40 -14.04 -0.35
C ILE A 55 4.56 -12.77 -0.30
N HIS A 56 3.31 -12.87 -0.71
CA HIS A 56 2.33 -11.80 -0.59
C HIS A 56 1.36 -12.07 0.56
N ILE A 57 1.21 -11.08 1.44
CA ILE A 57 0.37 -11.11 2.63
C ILE A 57 -0.69 -10.02 2.51
N ALA A 58 -1.89 -10.39 2.07
CA ALA A 58 -3.03 -9.48 2.04
C ALA A 58 -3.73 -9.46 3.40
N VAL A 59 -3.79 -8.30 4.04
CA VAL A 59 -4.43 -8.08 5.34
C VAL A 59 -5.82 -7.50 5.12
N ARG A 60 -6.88 -8.23 5.43
CA ARG A 60 -8.25 -7.74 5.33
C ARG A 60 -8.53 -6.70 6.40
N ILE A 61 -8.90 -5.50 5.97
CA ILE A 61 -9.25 -4.39 6.84
C ILE A 61 -10.75 -4.42 7.12
N ASN A 62 -11.13 -4.34 8.40
CA ASN A 62 -12.53 -4.46 8.83
C ASN A 62 -13.30 -3.14 8.68
N LYS A 63 -12.66 -2.01 8.99
CA LYS A 63 -13.25 -0.67 8.95
C LYS A 63 -12.40 0.26 8.09
N TRP A 64 -12.55 0.14 6.76
CA TRP A 64 -11.71 0.77 5.74
C TRP A 64 -11.40 2.24 6.00
N ASN A 65 -12.45 3.07 6.21
CA ASN A 65 -12.28 4.51 6.45
C ASN A 65 -11.64 4.82 7.82
N ALA A 66 -11.83 3.97 8.81
CA ALA A 66 -11.37 4.23 10.16
C ALA A 66 -9.93 3.75 10.39
N GLU A 67 -9.59 2.57 9.88
CA GLU A 67 -8.33 1.88 10.19
C GLU A 67 -7.16 2.33 9.30
N LEU A 68 -7.44 2.95 8.14
CA LEU A 68 -6.39 3.33 7.17
C LEU A 68 -6.08 4.83 7.14
N THR A 69 -6.80 5.64 7.92
CA THR A 69 -6.62 7.09 7.91
C THR A 69 -5.88 7.59 9.15
N PRO A 70 -4.93 8.54 8.97
CA PRO A 70 -4.03 8.98 10.04
C PRO A 70 -4.64 9.96 11.03
N TRP A 71 -5.74 10.63 10.68
CA TRP A 71 -6.50 11.57 11.51
C TRP A 71 -7.96 11.63 11.05
N PRO A 72 -8.89 12.09 11.91
CA PRO A 72 -10.28 12.19 11.53
C PRO A 72 -10.53 13.23 10.44
N ALA A 73 -11.44 12.93 9.52
CA ALA A 73 -11.95 13.88 8.53
C ALA A 73 -13.42 13.61 8.20
N PRO A 74 -14.17 14.63 7.73
CA PRO A 74 -15.52 14.42 7.25
C PRO A 74 -15.57 13.45 6.07
N PRO A 75 -16.72 12.77 5.84
CA PRO A 75 -16.87 11.91 4.68
C PRO A 75 -16.82 12.73 3.39
N VAL A 76 -16.08 12.23 2.40
CA VAL A 76 -15.99 12.84 1.06
C VAL A 76 -16.99 12.20 0.12
N PHE A 77 -17.33 10.95 0.34
CA PHE A 77 -18.39 10.20 -0.32
C PHE A 77 -19.13 9.32 0.71
N GLY A 78 -20.42 9.09 0.47
CA GLY A 78 -21.24 8.34 1.43
C GLY A 78 -21.48 9.12 2.73
N LYS A 79 -21.67 8.38 3.85
CA LYS A 79 -22.01 8.95 5.17
C LYS A 79 -21.00 8.57 6.27
N VAL A 80 -20.06 7.69 5.97
CA VAL A 80 -19.10 7.17 6.96
C VAL A 80 -17.89 8.11 7.02
N PRO A 81 -17.63 8.77 8.15
CA PRO A 81 -16.46 9.63 8.29
C PRO A 81 -15.16 8.82 8.29
N PHE A 82 -14.06 9.51 8.08
CA PHE A 82 -12.74 8.96 8.26
C PHE A 82 -12.33 8.99 9.74
N GLY A 83 -11.53 8.00 10.15
CA GLY A 83 -11.04 7.88 11.53
C GLY A 83 -9.58 8.29 11.70
N ASP A 84 -8.93 7.69 12.71
CA ASP A 84 -7.54 7.93 13.11
C ASP A 84 -6.79 6.62 13.41
N GLY A 85 -7.32 5.50 12.90
CA GLY A 85 -6.83 4.16 13.24
C GLY A 85 -5.53 3.72 12.54
N ALA A 86 -4.96 4.54 11.63
CA ALA A 86 -3.75 4.16 10.90
C ALA A 86 -2.58 3.77 11.83
N HIS A 87 -2.41 4.46 12.96
CA HIS A 87 -1.38 4.12 13.94
C HIS A 87 -1.60 2.72 14.55
N SER A 88 -2.82 2.39 14.93
CA SER A 88 -3.17 1.08 15.47
C SER A 88 -2.98 -0.03 14.42
N THR A 89 -3.32 0.24 13.16
CA THR A 89 -3.09 -0.68 12.05
C THR A 89 -1.59 -0.90 11.81
N LEU A 90 -0.77 0.14 11.87
CA LEU A 90 0.68 0.01 11.76
C LEU A 90 1.27 -0.82 12.92
N LEU A 91 0.85 -0.57 14.16
CA LEU A 91 1.27 -1.36 15.33
C LEU A 91 0.87 -2.84 15.18
N TYR A 92 -0.36 -3.11 14.72
CA TYR A 92 -0.78 -4.47 14.42
C TYR A 92 0.15 -5.13 13.39
N ILE A 93 0.48 -4.43 12.29
CA ILE A 93 1.37 -4.98 11.25
C ILE A 93 2.76 -5.28 11.83
N ILE A 94 3.33 -4.40 12.63
CA ILE A 94 4.70 -4.56 13.16
C ILE A 94 4.73 -5.58 14.30
N GLU A 95 3.85 -5.44 15.29
CA GLU A 95 3.96 -6.15 16.57
C GLU A 95 3.22 -7.50 16.59
N GLN A 96 2.22 -7.68 15.73
CA GLN A 96 1.46 -8.92 15.66
C GLN A 96 1.72 -9.67 14.36
N LEU A 97 1.45 -9.06 13.21
CA LEU A 97 1.56 -9.73 11.92
C LEU A 97 3.01 -10.15 11.64
N ILE A 98 3.95 -9.20 11.56
CA ILE A 98 5.36 -9.51 11.25
C ILE A 98 5.97 -10.44 12.29
N LEU A 99 5.67 -10.25 13.58
CA LEU A 99 6.15 -11.13 14.62
C LEU A 99 5.62 -12.58 14.45
N THR A 100 4.32 -12.74 14.15
CA THR A 100 3.73 -14.05 13.88
C THR A 100 4.34 -14.71 12.64
N LEU A 101 4.54 -13.95 11.55
CA LEU A 101 5.17 -14.45 10.34
C LEU A 101 6.59 -14.95 10.59
N LYS A 102 7.36 -14.25 11.43
CA LYS A 102 8.71 -14.67 11.83
C LYS A 102 8.72 -15.89 12.74
N THR A 103 7.84 -15.93 13.74
CA THR A 103 7.91 -16.95 14.79
C THR A 103 7.15 -18.23 14.48
N GLN A 104 5.99 -18.13 13.82
CA GLN A 104 5.13 -19.29 13.53
C GLN A 104 5.31 -19.81 12.09
N PHE A 105 5.62 -18.91 11.14
CA PHE A 105 5.83 -19.29 9.75
C PHE A 105 7.32 -19.35 9.37
N ALA A 106 8.23 -19.05 10.30
CA ALA A 106 9.69 -19.05 10.11
C ALA A 106 10.16 -18.20 8.92
N LEU A 107 9.48 -17.08 8.63
CA LEU A 107 9.83 -16.19 7.53
C LEU A 107 10.86 -15.14 7.98
N GLU A 108 11.84 -14.84 7.11
CA GLU A 108 12.95 -13.93 7.43
C GLU A 108 12.69 -12.48 7.00
N LEU A 109 11.56 -11.89 7.43
CA LEU A 109 11.23 -10.50 7.16
C LEU A 109 12.21 -9.55 7.85
N ASN A 110 12.71 -8.57 7.09
CA ASN A 110 13.56 -7.49 7.61
C ASN A 110 13.39 -6.23 6.76
N LYS A 111 14.06 -5.12 7.13
CA LYS A 111 13.92 -3.85 6.43
C LYS A 111 14.31 -3.93 4.95
N SER A 112 15.29 -4.75 4.58
CA SER A 112 15.79 -4.82 3.19
C SER A 112 14.93 -5.66 2.25
N ASN A 113 13.95 -6.40 2.77
CA ASN A 113 13.15 -7.33 1.96
C ASN A 113 11.63 -7.26 2.20
N THR A 114 11.17 -6.35 3.04
CA THR A 114 9.74 -6.20 3.34
C THR A 114 9.19 -4.95 2.67
N ILE A 115 8.16 -5.11 1.85
CA ILE A 115 7.50 -4.04 1.11
C ILE A 115 6.09 -3.84 1.66
N LEU A 116 5.71 -2.60 1.92
CA LEU A 116 4.32 -2.24 2.22
C LEU A 116 3.67 -1.63 0.97
N GLY A 117 2.47 -2.09 0.62
CA GLY A 117 1.75 -1.50 -0.50
C GLY A 117 0.27 -1.32 -0.23
N GLY A 118 -0.37 -0.44 -0.98
CA GLY A 118 -1.81 -0.22 -0.89
C GLY A 118 -2.39 0.50 -2.09
N TYR A 119 -3.70 0.33 -2.25
CA TYR A 119 -4.53 0.99 -3.24
C TYR A 119 -5.52 1.95 -2.55
N SER A 120 -5.80 3.10 -3.12
CA SER A 120 -6.80 4.05 -2.60
C SER A 120 -6.47 4.54 -1.18
N LEU A 121 -7.31 4.31 -0.17
CA LEU A 121 -7.01 4.62 1.24
C LEU A 121 -5.85 3.77 1.80
N ALA A 122 -5.69 2.53 1.35
CA ALA A 122 -4.50 1.74 1.70
C ALA A 122 -3.23 2.31 1.04
N GLY A 123 -3.36 2.99 -0.12
CA GLY A 123 -2.29 3.79 -0.71
C GLY A 123 -1.93 5.01 0.15
N LEU A 124 -2.92 5.74 0.66
CA LEU A 124 -2.71 6.81 1.65
C LEU A 124 -2.05 6.29 2.93
N PHE A 125 -2.48 5.12 3.42
CA PHE A 125 -1.87 4.46 4.58
C PHE A 125 -0.39 4.16 4.31
N SER A 126 -0.04 3.60 3.15
CA SER A 126 1.35 3.33 2.77
C SER A 126 2.18 4.61 2.70
N LEU A 127 1.62 5.70 2.13
CA LEU A 127 2.25 7.02 2.15
C LEU A 127 2.51 7.49 3.58
N TRP A 128 1.52 7.43 4.47
CA TRP A 128 1.65 7.87 5.85
C TRP A 128 2.69 7.04 6.61
N VAL A 129 2.69 5.71 6.42
CA VAL A 129 3.68 4.81 7.03
C VAL A 129 5.11 5.18 6.63
N SER A 130 5.31 5.65 5.39
CA SER A 130 6.65 6.05 4.93
C SER A 130 7.28 7.19 5.73
N TYR A 131 6.51 7.92 6.51
CA TYR A 131 6.98 9.01 7.40
C TYR A 131 7.09 8.57 8.87
N GLN A 132 6.76 7.31 9.21
CA GLN A 132 6.82 6.84 10.60
C GLN A 132 8.22 6.34 10.94
N GLN A 133 8.65 6.56 12.19
CA GLN A 133 9.96 6.13 12.67
C GLN A 133 10.04 4.61 12.84
N ASN A 134 11.22 4.03 12.63
CA ASN A 134 11.53 2.63 12.88
C ASN A 134 10.64 1.62 12.11
N VAL A 135 10.12 2.00 10.96
CA VAL A 135 9.34 1.07 10.13
C VAL A 135 10.24 0.04 9.44
N PRO A 136 9.82 -1.23 9.40
CA PRO A 136 10.64 -2.33 8.87
C PRO A 136 10.43 -2.53 7.37
N PHE A 137 10.29 -1.44 6.60
CA PHE A 137 10.01 -1.53 5.17
C PHE A 137 11.16 -1.02 4.32
N HIS A 138 11.51 -1.79 3.30
CA HIS A 138 12.44 -1.44 2.22
C HIS A 138 11.93 -0.24 1.42
N GLY A 139 10.64 -0.30 1.09
CA GLY A 139 9.96 0.75 0.36
C GLY A 139 8.45 0.60 0.42
N ILE A 140 7.76 1.57 -0.18
CA ILE A 140 6.31 1.58 -0.26
C ILE A 140 5.80 1.60 -1.69
N VAL A 141 4.67 0.92 -1.91
CA VAL A 141 3.85 1.05 -3.13
C VAL A 141 2.56 1.77 -2.78
N SER A 142 2.30 2.88 -3.44
CA SER A 142 1.11 3.68 -3.23
C SER A 142 0.40 3.89 -4.57
N ALA A 143 -0.50 2.96 -4.90
CA ALA A 143 -1.21 2.96 -6.17
C ALA A 143 -2.56 3.68 -6.03
N SER A 144 -2.83 4.63 -6.93
CA SER A 144 -4.05 5.43 -6.95
C SER A 144 -4.46 5.95 -5.55
N PRO A 145 -3.51 6.50 -4.77
CA PRO A 145 -3.73 6.83 -3.37
C PRO A 145 -4.75 7.96 -3.19
N SER A 146 -5.41 7.97 -2.04
CA SER A 146 -6.25 9.09 -1.62
C SER A 146 -5.39 10.30 -1.19
N ALA A 147 -4.44 10.76 -2.03
CA ALA A 147 -3.53 11.87 -1.72
C ALA A 147 -4.24 13.24 -1.63
N TRP A 148 -5.50 13.31 -2.04
CA TRP A 148 -6.42 14.43 -1.82
C TRP A 148 -6.90 14.55 -0.36
N TYR A 149 -6.50 13.64 0.53
CA TYR A 149 -6.93 13.62 1.93
C TYR A 149 -6.60 14.93 2.65
N THR A 150 -7.57 15.45 3.41
CA THR A 150 -7.45 16.75 4.09
C THR A 150 -6.18 16.83 4.94
N GLY A 151 -5.34 17.83 4.69
CA GLY A 151 -4.09 18.08 5.42
C GLY A 151 -2.92 17.16 5.03
N TRP A 152 -3.12 16.24 4.07
CA TRP A 152 -2.08 15.26 3.71
C TRP A 152 -0.79 15.91 3.19
N LEU A 153 -0.88 16.80 2.23
CA LEU A 153 0.31 17.44 1.63
C LEU A 153 1.07 18.34 2.61
N ASP A 154 0.37 19.01 3.52
CA ASP A 154 1.00 19.80 4.59
C ASP A 154 1.77 18.89 5.54
N TYR A 155 1.17 17.75 5.91
CA TYR A 155 1.84 16.71 6.70
C TYR A 155 3.08 16.18 5.98
N ALA A 156 2.96 15.75 4.74
CA ALA A 156 4.06 15.21 3.95
C ALA A 156 5.20 16.23 3.75
N ASN A 157 4.87 17.50 3.56
CA ASN A 157 5.86 18.56 3.41
C ASN A 157 6.64 18.84 4.71
N SER A 158 5.99 18.72 5.88
CA SER A 158 6.59 19.03 7.19
C SER A 158 7.35 17.86 7.83
N HIS A 159 7.21 16.64 7.34
CA HIS A 159 7.84 15.44 7.91
C HIS A 159 8.88 14.83 6.97
N GLN A 160 9.90 14.16 7.54
CA GLN A 160 10.95 13.47 6.80
C GLN A 160 10.56 12.01 6.54
N PRO A 161 10.57 11.52 5.28
CA PRO A 161 10.37 10.10 4.98
C PRO A 161 11.44 9.22 5.61
N GLN A 162 11.07 7.99 5.97
CA GLN A 162 11.93 6.99 6.61
C GLN A 162 12.21 5.78 5.70
N VAL A 163 11.68 5.80 4.49
CA VAL A 163 11.90 4.77 3.45
C VAL A 163 12.84 5.30 2.37
N GLU A 164 13.57 4.39 1.74
CA GLU A 164 14.52 4.73 0.68
C GLU A 164 13.86 4.76 -0.70
N HIS A 165 12.81 3.96 -0.90
CA HIS A 165 12.15 3.77 -2.17
C HIS A 165 10.63 3.98 -2.06
N ALA A 166 10.05 4.63 -3.05
CA ALA A 166 8.60 4.81 -3.17
C ALA A 166 8.13 4.67 -4.63
N TYR A 167 7.12 3.85 -4.84
CA TYR A 167 6.42 3.79 -6.11
C TYR A 167 5.04 4.42 -5.98
N LEU A 168 4.75 5.38 -6.85
CA LEU A 168 3.46 6.05 -6.95
C LEU A 168 2.83 5.74 -8.30
N SER A 169 1.53 5.57 -8.35
CA SER A 169 0.82 5.49 -9.62
C SER A 169 -0.57 6.11 -9.56
N LEU A 170 -1.08 6.52 -10.73
CA LEU A 170 -2.41 7.08 -10.87
C LEU A 170 -2.98 6.75 -12.26
N GLY A 171 -4.31 6.60 -12.36
CA GLY A 171 -5.00 6.54 -13.63
C GLY A 171 -5.19 7.93 -14.25
N ASP A 172 -5.00 8.05 -15.57
CA ASP A 172 -5.06 9.31 -16.31
C ASP A 172 -6.47 9.96 -16.36
N LYS A 173 -7.50 9.23 -15.89
CA LYS A 173 -8.89 9.70 -15.82
C LYS A 173 -9.43 9.82 -14.39
N GLU A 174 -8.60 9.63 -13.35
CA GLU A 174 -9.07 9.65 -11.97
C GLU A 174 -9.50 11.02 -11.47
N GLU A 175 -8.90 12.10 -12.00
CA GLU A 175 -9.35 13.47 -11.71
C GLU A 175 -10.73 13.81 -12.27
N LYS A 176 -11.24 13.02 -13.24
CA LYS A 176 -12.56 13.20 -13.88
C LYS A 176 -13.67 12.67 -12.96
N THR A 177 -13.80 13.25 -11.79
CA THR A 177 -14.81 12.91 -10.78
C THR A 177 -15.70 14.10 -10.46
N LYS A 178 -16.94 13.83 -10.00
CA LYS A 178 -17.88 14.88 -9.56
C LYS A 178 -17.51 15.43 -8.17
N THR A 179 -16.67 14.74 -7.42
CA THR A 179 -16.27 15.14 -6.07
C THR A 179 -15.10 16.10 -6.14
N LYS A 180 -15.34 17.38 -5.83
CA LYS A 180 -14.35 18.46 -5.94
C LYS A 180 -13.02 18.16 -5.25
N MET A 181 -13.05 17.57 -4.06
CA MET A 181 -11.83 17.20 -3.33
C MET A 181 -11.03 16.12 -4.06
N MET A 182 -11.68 15.10 -4.62
CA MET A 182 -11.01 14.02 -5.34
C MET A 182 -10.51 14.48 -6.73
N SER A 183 -11.07 15.55 -7.31
CA SER A 183 -10.63 16.05 -8.62
C SER A 183 -9.25 16.73 -8.58
N THR A 184 -8.66 16.94 -7.41
CA THR A 184 -7.31 17.49 -7.26
C THR A 184 -6.22 16.42 -7.35
N ILE A 185 -6.59 15.14 -7.39
CA ILE A 185 -5.68 14.00 -7.23
C ILE A 185 -4.45 14.02 -8.14
N SER A 186 -4.60 14.44 -9.39
CA SER A 186 -3.46 14.54 -10.33
C SER A 186 -2.40 15.54 -9.85
N LYS A 187 -2.83 16.67 -9.30
CA LYS A 187 -1.92 17.68 -8.72
C LYS A 187 -1.32 17.19 -7.41
N ASP A 188 -2.12 16.55 -6.58
CA ASP A 188 -1.73 16.10 -5.25
C ASP A 188 -0.67 15.00 -5.34
N ILE A 189 -0.82 14.03 -6.25
CA ILE A 189 0.15 12.96 -6.44
C ILE A 189 1.48 13.47 -7.02
N LEU A 190 1.45 14.41 -7.95
CA LEU A 190 2.66 15.04 -8.48
C LEU A 190 3.38 15.87 -7.41
N ARG A 191 2.62 16.54 -6.53
CA ARG A 191 3.22 17.25 -5.38
C ARG A 191 3.84 16.26 -4.39
N GLN A 192 3.20 15.12 -4.14
CA GLN A 192 3.76 14.06 -3.30
C GLN A 192 5.05 13.48 -3.89
N GLU A 193 5.08 13.23 -5.19
CA GLU A 193 6.29 12.80 -5.90
C GLU A 193 7.43 13.81 -5.71
N GLN A 194 7.15 15.09 -5.91
CA GLN A 194 8.15 16.14 -5.74
C GLN A 194 8.68 16.21 -4.29
N ILE A 195 7.79 16.09 -3.29
CA ILE A 195 8.19 16.06 -1.87
C ILE A 195 9.13 14.88 -1.61
N PHE A 196 8.87 13.70 -2.14
CA PHE A 196 9.75 12.56 -1.98
C PHE A 196 11.12 12.80 -2.62
N LYS A 197 11.15 13.31 -3.85
CA LYS A 197 12.41 13.63 -4.57
C LYS A 197 13.23 14.69 -3.84
N ASP A 198 12.60 15.78 -3.38
CA ASP A 198 13.26 16.87 -2.63
C ASP A 198 13.86 16.36 -1.30
N LYS A 199 13.29 15.30 -0.74
CA LYS A 199 13.73 14.67 0.51
C LYS A 199 14.63 13.43 0.31
N GLY A 200 15.08 13.18 -0.92
CA GLY A 200 16.07 12.15 -1.23
C GLY A 200 15.53 10.73 -1.36
N VAL A 201 14.21 10.55 -1.44
CA VAL A 201 13.60 9.24 -1.70
C VAL A 201 13.73 8.89 -3.19
N ASN A 202 14.21 7.69 -3.51
CA ASN A 202 14.15 7.15 -4.88
C ASN A 202 12.68 6.87 -5.23
N CYS A 203 12.05 7.83 -5.92
CA CYS A 203 10.62 7.82 -6.20
C CYS A 203 10.34 7.64 -7.69
N LYS A 204 9.56 6.62 -8.03
CA LYS A 204 9.00 6.41 -9.38
C LYS A 204 7.53 6.76 -9.38
N MET A 205 7.11 7.63 -10.30
CA MET A 205 5.69 7.89 -10.62
C MET A 205 5.33 7.24 -11.95
N GLU A 206 4.22 6.52 -12.00
CA GLU A 206 3.71 5.89 -13.23
C GLU A 206 2.23 6.24 -13.47
N TRP A 207 1.95 6.75 -14.67
CA TRP A 207 0.58 6.96 -15.14
C TRP A 207 0.05 5.69 -15.79
N ASN A 208 -1.19 5.33 -15.47
CA ASN A 208 -1.89 4.21 -16.07
C ASN A 208 -3.12 4.72 -16.85
N GLU A 209 -3.55 3.97 -17.84
CA GLU A 209 -4.79 4.30 -18.55
C GLU A 209 -6.00 4.02 -17.64
N GLY A 210 -7.00 4.91 -17.67
CA GLY A 210 -8.31 4.67 -17.06
C GLY A 210 -8.57 5.40 -15.75
N ASN A 211 -9.70 5.05 -15.14
CA ASN A 211 -10.20 5.66 -13.90
C ASN A 211 -9.77 4.84 -12.66
N HIS A 212 -10.23 5.27 -11.49
CA HIS A 212 -9.90 4.68 -10.18
C HIS A 212 -10.27 3.19 -10.02
N PHE A 213 -11.18 2.66 -10.82
CA PHE A 213 -11.72 1.30 -10.66
C PHE A 213 -11.24 0.32 -11.74
N GLN A 214 -10.22 0.70 -12.50
CA GLN A 214 -9.70 -0.11 -13.60
C GLN A 214 -8.32 -0.67 -13.27
N ASP A 215 -8.15 -1.98 -13.46
CA ASP A 215 -6.89 -2.71 -13.37
C ASP A 215 -6.11 -2.51 -12.05
N ASN A 216 -6.84 -2.41 -10.93
CA ASN A 216 -6.26 -2.12 -9.60
C ASN A 216 -5.13 -3.09 -9.24
N GLY A 217 -5.34 -4.39 -9.44
CA GLY A 217 -4.34 -5.42 -9.17
C GLY A 217 -3.08 -5.25 -10.01
N VAL A 218 -3.23 -4.96 -11.30
CA VAL A 218 -2.07 -4.75 -12.20
C VAL A 218 -1.30 -3.48 -11.84
N ARG A 219 -1.99 -2.38 -11.53
CA ARG A 219 -1.36 -1.10 -11.19
C ARG A 219 -0.49 -1.21 -9.94
N ILE A 220 -0.97 -1.87 -8.90
CA ILE A 220 -0.18 -2.07 -7.69
C ILE A 220 0.93 -3.09 -7.89
N ALA A 221 0.69 -4.16 -8.67
CA ALA A 221 1.67 -5.19 -9.01
C ALA A 221 2.92 -4.63 -9.68
N LYS A 222 2.77 -3.66 -10.61
CA LYS A 222 3.89 -2.95 -11.23
C LYS A 222 4.83 -2.31 -10.20
N GLY A 223 4.26 -1.74 -9.14
CA GLY A 223 5.02 -1.15 -8.05
C GLY A 223 5.81 -2.19 -7.25
N PHE A 224 5.20 -3.33 -6.96
CA PHE A 224 5.90 -4.42 -6.27
C PHE A 224 7.04 -4.98 -7.12
N VAL A 225 6.80 -5.23 -8.40
CA VAL A 225 7.87 -5.66 -9.34
C VAL A 225 9.00 -4.64 -9.37
N TRP A 226 8.69 -3.34 -9.46
CA TRP A 226 9.72 -2.30 -9.46
C TRP A 226 10.55 -2.32 -8.17
N LEU A 227 9.92 -2.39 -6.99
CA LEU A 227 10.62 -2.41 -5.69
C LEU A 227 11.49 -3.65 -5.49
N MET A 228 11.08 -4.81 -6.00
CA MET A 228 11.90 -6.03 -5.92
C MET A 228 13.18 -5.98 -6.76
N HIS A 229 13.36 -4.91 -7.54
CA HIS A 229 14.57 -4.70 -8.37
C HIS A 229 15.41 -3.48 -7.91
N GLN A 230 15.12 -2.87 -6.75
CA GLN A 230 15.89 -1.75 -6.17
C GLN A 230 17.00 -2.16 -5.23
#